data_305c80ba44af5195e8f15e357864955d
#
_entry.id   305c80ba44af5195e8f15e357864955d
#
_cell.length_a   1.000
_cell.length_b   1.000
_cell.length_c   1.000
_cell.angle_alpha   90.00
_cell.angle_beta   90.00
_cell.angle_gamma   90.00
#
_symmetry.space_group_name_H-M   'P 1'
#
loop_
_entity.id
_entity.type
_entity.pdbx_description
1 polymer ?
#
loop_
_entity_poly.entity_id
_entity_poly.type
_entity_poly.pdbx_seq_one_letter_code
_entity_poly.pdbx_strand_id
1 'polypeptide(L)'
;YISFFAGGGGSSCGYKLAGGDCKFVNEFQQVAVDTYLANWPGTPHICGDIKDVTGQKIMEMTGIKEGELDLLDASPPCPPFSMSGTKQKGWGKEKTAYGMKQKNIEDLTWEVIRIAGEMKPRVIVCENVKGLTMEYASEHLARMVNDFEAQGYTAVYKVLKGHEQGVPQKRERVFIV
;
A
#
# COMPACT_ATOMS: atom_id res chain seq x y z
N TYR A 1 -11.14 4.59 -7.08
CA TYR A 1 -9.94 3.91 -6.58
C TYR A 1 -10.25 3.01 -5.39
N ILE A 2 -9.33 2.11 -5.08
CA ILE A 2 -9.29 1.38 -3.82
C ILE A 2 -7.96 1.67 -3.11
N SER A 3 -7.91 1.51 -1.77
CA SER A 3 -6.68 1.77 -1.00
C SER A 3 -6.43 0.66 0.02
N PHE A 4 -5.23 0.08 -0.02
CA PHE A 4 -4.77 -0.92 0.94
C PHE A 4 -3.77 -0.30 1.92
N PHE A 5 -3.79 -0.79 3.16
CA PHE A 5 -3.05 -0.19 4.28
C PHE A 5 -3.44 1.27 4.49
N ALA A 6 -4.75 1.54 4.38
CA ALA A 6 -5.29 2.88 4.26
C ALA A 6 -5.03 3.79 5.48
N GLY A 7 -4.69 3.20 6.64
CA GLY A 7 -4.50 3.96 7.87
C GLY A 7 -5.71 4.83 8.20
N GLY A 8 -5.48 6.04 8.69
CA GLY A 8 -6.54 7.04 8.93
C GLY A 8 -6.99 7.80 7.68
N GLY A 9 -6.56 7.41 6.47
CA GLY A 9 -7.02 7.96 5.20
C GLY A 9 -6.22 9.15 4.65
N GLY A 10 -4.93 9.23 4.94
CA GLY A 10 -4.08 10.32 4.45
C GLY A 10 -3.97 10.36 2.92
N SER A 11 -3.67 9.22 2.27
CA SER A 11 -3.64 9.11 0.80
C SER A 11 -5.03 9.34 0.20
N SER A 12 -6.07 8.82 0.84
CA SER A 12 -7.47 9.01 0.42
C SER A 12 -7.87 10.49 0.40
N CYS A 13 -7.37 11.30 1.33
CA CYS A 13 -7.57 12.75 1.31
C CYS A 13 -6.99 13.36 0.03
N GLY A 14 -5.76 12.99 -0.34
CA GLY A 14 -5.11 13.46 -1.56
C GLY A 14 -5.87 13.06 -2.82
N TYR A 15 -6.27 11.79 -2.92
CA TYR A 15 -7.05 11.30 -4.08
C TYR A 15 -8.42 11.99 -4.19
N LYS A 16 -9.10 12.21 -3.08
CA LYS A 16 -10.38 12.93 -3.07
C LYS A 16 -10.24 14.38 -3.52
N LEU A 17 -9.19 15.08 -3.09
CA LEU A 17 -8.89 16.43 -3.57
C LEU A 17 -8.60 16.46 -5.08
N ALA A 18 -8.07 15.38 -5.63
CA ALA A 18 -7.87 15.20 -7.07
C ALA A 18 -9.14 14.72 -7.82
N GLY A 19 -10.29 14.61 -7.16
CA GLY A 19 -11.55 14.15 -7.75
C GLY A 19 -11.77 12.64 -7.73
N GLY A 20 -10.91 11.89 -7.03
CA GLY A 20 -11.03 10.44 -6.90
C GLY A 20 -12.21 10.03 -6.01
N ASP A 21 -12.85 8.93 -6.37
CA ASP A 21 -13.95 8.30 -5.61
C ASP A 21 -13.47 6.97 -5.02
N CYS A 22 -13.41 6.89 -3.68
CA CYS A 22 -12.96 5.70 -2.96
C CYS A 22 -14.06 4.63 -2.95
N LYS A 23 -13.79 3.49 -3.54
CA LYS A 23 -14.73 2.37 -3.62
C LYS A 23 -14.52 1.32 -2.54
N PHE A 24 -13.28 1.20 -2.01
CA PHE A 24 -12.97 0.20 -1.01
C PHE A 24 -11.66 0.53 -0.30
N VAL A 25 -11.56 0.16 0.98
CA VAL A 25 -10.31 0.19 1.73
C VAL A 25 -10.09 -1.09 2.53
N ASN A 26 -8.80 -1.45 2.70
CA ASN A 26 -8.39 -2.45 3.67
C ASN A 26 -7.38 -1.84 4.64
N GLU A 27 -7.62 -2.10 5.90
CA GLU A 27 -6.71 -1.72 6.98
C GLU A 27 -6.77 -2.80 8.08
N PHE A 28 -5.62 -3.11 8.66
CA PHE A 28 -5.51 -4.16 9.67
C PHE A 28 -6.00 -3.71 11.06
N GLN A 29 -5.82 -2.42 11.39
CA GLN A 29 -6.07 -1.90 12.73
C GLN A 29 -7.46 -1.25 12.84
N GLN A 30 -8.28 -1.73 13.77
CA GLN A 30 -9.63 -1.20 14.01
C GLN A 30 -9.61 0.30 14.30
N VAL A 31 -8.69 0.79 15.14
CA VAL A 31 -8.60 2.22 15.47
C VAL A 31 -8.30 3.10 14.24
N ALA A 32 -7.54 2.58 13.28
CA ALA A 32 -7.29 3.29 12.03
C ALA A 32 -8.52 3.26 11.12
N VAL A 33 -9.22 2.14 11.05
CA VAL A 33 -10.51 2.02 10.34
C VAL A 33 -11.54 2.99 10.93
N ASP A 34 -11.67 3.06 12.26
CA ASP A 34 -12.60 3.97 12.93
C ASP A 34 -12.29 5.43 12.57
N THR A 35 -11.00 5.79 12.57
CA THR A 35 -10.54 7.12 12.15
C THR A 35 -10.85 7.38 10.66
N TYR A 36 -10.61 6.37 9.81
CA TYR A 36 -10.95 6.46 8.39
C TYR A 36 -12.44 6.74 8.20
N LEU A 37 -13.29 5.91 8.78
CA LEU A 37 -14.74 6.01 8.63
C LEU A 37 -15.35 7.27 9.26
N ALA A 38 -14.69 7.86 10.27
CA ALA A 38 -15.10 9.15 10.81
C ALA A 38 -14.95 10.28 9.76
N ASN A 39 -13.97 10.18 8.86
CA ASN A 39 -13.77 11.15 7.78
C ASN A 39 -14.52 10.78 6.50
N TRP A 40 -14.69 9.49 6.22
CA TRP A 40 -15.36 8.96 5.02
C TRP A 40 -16.40 7.90 5.39
N PRO A 41 -17.53 8.31 5.98
CA PRO A 41 -18.58 7.39 6.40
C PRO A 41 -19.16 6.63 5.21
N GLY A 42 -19.44 5.36 5.44
CA GLY A 42 -20.05 4.49 4.42
C GLY A 42 -19.09 3.91 3.37
N THR A 43 -17.79 4.19 3.45
CA THR A 43 -16.82 3.55 2.56
C THR A 43 -16.80 2.04 2.79
N PRO A 44 -17.01 1.20 1.75
CA PRO A 44 -16.84 -0.25 1.85
C PRO A 44 -15.43 -0.59 2.34
N HIS A 45 -15.32 -1.48 3.32
CA HIS A 45 -14.03 -1.80 3.91
C HIS A 45 -13.96 -3.22 4.46
N ILE A 46 -12.74 -3.71 4.63
CA ILE A 46 -12.42 -4.89 5.43
C ILE A 46 -11.38 -4.46 6.48
N CYS A 47 -11.73 -4.62 7.77
CA CYS A 47 -10.77 -4.52 8.85
C CYS A 47 -10.16 -5.90 9.09
N GLY A 48 -8.92 -6.11 8.64
CA GLY A 48 -8.27 -7.42 8.75
C GLY A 48 -6.98 -7.53 7.93
N ASP A 49 -6.35 -8.71 8.02
CA ASP A 49 -5.14 -9.01 7.27
C ASP A 49 -5.44 -9.03 5.76
N ILE A 50 -4.63 -8.34 4.98
CA ILE A 50 -4.76 -8.32 3.51
C ILE A 50 -4.61 -9.71 2.90
N LYS A 51 -3.97 -10.65 3.58
CA LYS A 51 -3.85 -12.05 3.15
C LYS A 51 -5.21 -12.75 3.03
N ASP A 52 -6.19 -12.30 3.81
CA ASP A 52 -7.55 -12.83 3.80
C ASP A 52 -8.48 -12.08 2.81
N VAL A 53 -7.94 -11.05 2.14
CA VAL A 53 -8.67 -10.26 1.14
C VAL A 53 -8.40 -10.80 -0.25
N THR A 54 -9.45 -10.97 -1.05
CA THR A 54 -9.35 -11.36 -2.46
C THR A 54 -9.95 -10.30 -3.38
N GLY A 55 -9.44 -10.21 -4.60
CA GLY A 55 -10.01 -9.32 -5.62
C GLY A 55 -11.49 -9.64 -5.88
N GLN A 56 -11.85 -10.95 -5.88
CA GLN A 56 -13.25 -11.36 -6.02
C GLN A 56 -14.13 -10.76 -4.91
N LYS A 57 -13.68 -10.83 -3.65
CA LYS A 57 -14.43 -10.25 -2.52
C LYS A 57 -14.62 -8.75 -2.66
N ILE A 58 -13.58 -8.04 -3.10
CA ILE A 58 -13.65 -6.60 -3.37
C ILE A 58 -14.64 -6.31 -4.48
N MET A 59 -14.58 -7.05 -5.59
CA MET A 59 -15.51 -6.90 -6.71
C MET A 59 -16.97 -7.14 -6.30
N GLU A 60 -17.23 -8.16 -5.47
CA GLU A 60 -18.56 -8.43 -4.90
C GLU A 60 -19.08 -7.26 -4.02
N MET A 61 -18.20 -6.68 -3.19
CA MET A 61 -18.57 -5.58 -2.28
C MET A 61 -18.77 -4.24 -3.00
N THR A 62 -18.07 -4.02 -4.11
CA THR A 62 -18.03 -2.71 -4.79
C THR A 62 -18.83 -2.67 -6.10
N GLY A 63 -19.13 -3.83 -6.68
CA GLY A 63 -19.72 -3.94 -8.01
C GLY A 63 -18.75 -3.65 -9.18
N ILE A 64 -17.48 -3.35 -8.88
CA ILE A 64 -16.42 -3.15 -9.90
C ILE A 64 -16.09 -4.50 -10.52
N LYS A 65 -15.88 -4.56 -11.82
CA LYS A 65 -15.43 -5.76 -12.51
C LYS A 65 -13.93 -5.73 -12.76
N GLU A 66 -13.37 -6.89 -13.12
CA GLU A 66 -11.98 -7.00 -13.55
C GLU A 66 -11.68 -5.99 -14.67
N GLY A 67 -10.60 -5.23 -14.55
CA GLY A 67 -10.17 -4.21 -15.51
C GLY A 67 -10.92 -2.87 -15.45
N GLU A 68 -11.95 -2.73 -14.62
CA GLU A 68 -12.71 -1.47 -14.49
C GLU A 68 -12.14 -0.52 -13.43
N LEU A 69 -11.28 -1.01 -12.55
CA LEU A 69 -10.67 -0.19 -11.50
C LEU A 69 -9.62 0.76 -12.09
N ASP A 70 -9.80 2.07 -11.93
CA ASP A 70 -8.86 3.04 -12.44
C ASP A 70 -7.54 3.04 -11.67
N LEU A 71 -7.59 2.98 -10.32
CA LEU A 71 -6.40 3.08 -9.49
C LEU A 71 -6.47 2.19 -8.25
N LEU A 72 -5.39 1.45 -8.02
CA LEU A 72 -5.09 0.75 -6.78
C LEU A 72 -3.97 1.48 -6.04
N ASP A 73 -4.26 2.03 -4.87
CA ASP A 73 -3.32 2.64 -3.95
C ASP A 73 -2.91 1.65 -2.87
N ALA A 74 -1.63 1.56 -2.55
CA ALA A 74 -1.15 0.71 -1.46
C ALA A 74 0.09 1.29 -0.78
N SER A 75 0.15 1.16 0.54
CA SER A 75 1.35 1.52 1.32
C SER A 75 1.75 0.38 2.27
N PRO A 76 2.21 -0.76 1.72
CA PRO A 76 2.56 -1.91 2.53
C PRO A 76 3.72 -1.59 3.47
N PRO A 77 3.69 -2.04 4.73
CA PRO A 77 4.77 -1.80 5.68
C PRO A 77 6.07 -2.47 5.22
N CYS A 78 7.18 -1.75 5.38
CA CYS A 78 8.52 -2.23 5.05
C CYS A 78 9.48 -2.04 6.24
N PRO A 79 9.29 -2.74 7.36
CA PRO A 79 10.05 -2.52 8.58
C PRO A 79 11.57 -2.70 8.45
N PRO A 80 12.09 -3.64 7.63
CA PRO A 80 13.52 -3.85 7.51
C PRO A 80 14.29 -2.66 6.92
N PHE A 81 13.62 -1.85 6.13
CA PHE A 81 14.22 -0.76 5.35
C PHE A 81 13.91 0.64 5.90
N SER A 82 13.20 0.75 7.04
CA SER A 82 12.93 2.03 7.68
C SER A 82 14.17 2.57 8.38
N MET A 83 14.64 3.76 7.99
CA MET A 83 15.79 4.43 8.62
C MET A 83 15.50 4.91 10.05
N SER A 84 14.24 5.00 10.46
CA SER A 84 13.83 5.38 11.82
C SER A 84 13.75 4.20 12.78
N GLY A 85 13.91 2.97 12.29
CA GLY A 85 14.01 1.77 13.12
C GLY A 85 15.45 1.41 13.42
N THR A 86 15.75 0.93 14.64
CA THR A 86 17.04 0.34 14.98
C THR A 86 17.37 -0.75 13.96
N LYS A 87 18.58 -0.74 13.37
CA LYS A 87 19.06 -1.78 12.46
C LYS A 87 18.89 -3.15 13.13
N GLN A 88 17.80 -3.83 12.88
CA GLN A 88 17.57 -5.16 13.45
C GLN A 88 18.17 -6.22 12.52
N LYS A 89 19.19 -6.91 13.03
CA LYS A 89 19.66 -8.18 12.48
C LYS A 89 18.53 -9.19 12.58
N GLY A 90 17.97 -9.63 11.46
CA GLY A 90 17.05 -10.77 11.43
C GLY A 90 15.88 -10.65 10.45
N TRP A 91 16.09 -11.09 9.21
CA TRP A 91 15.02 -11.51 8.32
C TRP A 91 14.25 -12.69 8.94
N GLY A 92 12.92 -12.72 8.80
CA GLY A 92 12.10 -13.86 9.23
C GLY A 92 11.80 -13.95 10.73
N LYS A 93 12.15 -12.96 11.57
CA LYS A 93 11.80 -12.93 12.99
C LYS A 93 10.50 -12.17 13.22
N GLU A 94 9.70 -12.64 14.19
CA GLU A 94 8.51 -11.91 14.65
C GLU A 94 8.87 -10.46 14.98
N LYS A 95 8.21 -9.50 14.39
CA LYS A 95 8.39 -8.08 14.66
C LYS A 95 7.09 -7.49 15.17
N THR A 96 7.22 -6.59 16.12
CA THR A 96 6.09 -5.81 16.58
C THR A 96 6.00 -4.56 15.73
N ALA A 97 5.03 -4.49 14.82
CA ALA A 97 4.68 -3.28 14.10
C ALA A 97 3.33 -2.79 14.65
N TYR A 98 3.27 -1.52 14.98
CA TYR A 98 2.04 -0.88 15.52
C TYR A 98 1.47 -1.56 16.76
N GLY A 99 2.32 -2.09 17.66
CA GLY A 99 1.90 -2.73 18.89
C GLY A 99 1.43 -4.19 18.77
N MET A 100 1.44 -4.76 17.57
CA MET A 100 1.05 -6.16 17.32
C MET A 100 2.19 -6.97 16.71
N LYS A 101 2.27 -8.26 17.12
CA LYS A 101 3.23 -9.21 16.53
C LYS A 101 2.75 -9.60 15.15
N GLN A 102 3.51 -9.24 14.13
CA GLN A 102 3.28 -9.66 12.75
C GLN A 102 4.41 -10.58 12.30
N LYS A 103 4.04 -11.70 11.68
CA LYS A 103 4.97 -12.60 10.97
C LYS A 103 4.95 -12.24 9.49
N ASN A 104 6.12 -12.27 8.85
CA ASN A 104 6.26 -12.13 7.38
C ASN A 104 5.66 -10.81 6.83
N ILE A 105 6.05 -9.69 7.44
CA ILE A 105 5.62 -8.34 6.97
C ILE A 105 6.18 -8.05 5.57
N GLU A 106 7.33 -8.63 5.24
CA GLU A 106 7.93 -8.56 3.90
C GLU A 106 7.04 -9.13 2.79
N ASP A 107 6.11 -10.03 3.12
CA ASP A 107 5.22 -10.67 2.14
C ASP A 107 4.02 -9.80 1.74
N LEU A 108 3.73 -8.71 2.48
CA LEU A 108 2.51 -7.92 2.27
C LEU A 108 2.47 -7.16 0.94
N THR A 109 3.62 -6.82 0.38
CA THR A 109 3.70 -6.25 -0.96
C THR A 109 3.22 -7.25 -2.03
N TRP A 110 3.55 -8.54 -1.85
CA TRP A 110 3.12 -9.59 -2.79
C TRP A 110 1.62 -9.85 -2.75
N GLU A 111 0.97 -9.57 -1.61
CA GLU A 111 -0.49 -9.59 -1.54
C GLU A 111 -1.12 -8.47 -2.38
N VAL A 112 -0.49 -7.29 -2.41
CA VAL A 112 -0.91 -6.20 -3.32
C VAL A 112 -0.80 -6.65 -4.78
N ILE A 113 0.33 -7.26 -5.16
CA ILE A 113 0.58 -7.77 -6.51
C ILE A 113 -0.41 -8.87 -6.86
N ARG A 114 -0.71 -9.78 -5.94
CA ARG A 114 -1.71 -10.84 -6.13
C ARG A 114 -3.09 -10.26 -6.42
N ILE A 115 -3.56 -9.33 -5.59
CA ILE A 115 -4.88 -8.71 -5.78
C ILE A 115 -4.91 -7.84 -7.05
N ALA A 116 -3.80 -7.17 -7.39
CA ALA A 116 -3.67 -6.45 -8.64
C ALA A 116 -3.84 -7.37 -9.86
N GLY A 117 -3.26 -8.58 -9.83
CA GLY A 117 -3.44 -9.59 -10.87
C GLY A 117 -4.88 -10.11 -10.99
N GLU A 118 -5.62 -10.16 -9.86
CA GLU A 118 -7.03 -10.58 -9.83
C GLU A 118 -7.98 -9.48 -10.35
N MET A 119 -7.70 -8.20 -10.07
CA MET A 119 -8.59 -7.08 -10.39
C MET A 119 -8.19 -6.32 -11.65
N LYS A 120 -6.95 -6.40 -12.06
CA LYS A 120 -6.35 -5.69 -13.21
C LYS A 120 -6.64 -4.19 -13.23
N PRO A 121 -6.27 -3.44 -12.18
CA PRO A 121 -6.43 -1.99 -12.18
C PRO A 121 -5.63 -1.35 -13.32
N ARG A 122 -6.08 -0.20 -13.83
CA ARG A 122 -5.36 0.54 -14.88
C ARG A 122 -4.04 1.10 -14.40
N VAL A 123 -4.01 1.57 -13.16
CA VAL A 123 -2.84 2.15 -12.51
C VAL A 123 -2.69 1.56 -11.11
N ILE A 124 -1.45 1.28 -10.71
CA ILE A 124 -1.10 0.91 -9.34
C ILE A 124 -0.14 1.98 -8.81
N VAL A 125 -0.40 2.48 -7.61
CA VAL A 125 0.50 3.37 -6.88
C VAL A 125 0.90 2.68 -5.59
N CYS A 126 2.16 2.28 -5.48
CA CYS A 126 2.69 1.62 -4.29
C CYS A 126 3.70 2.55 -3.60
N GLU A 127 3.35 3.05 -2.40
CA GLU A 127 4.24 3.89 -1.58
C GLU A 127 5.08 3.04 -0.65
N ASN A 128 6.34 3.43 -0.50
CA ASN A 128 7.21 2.80 0.48
C ASN A 128 8.29 3.77 1.01
N VAL A 129 9.09 3.31 1.97
CA VAL A 129 10.18 4.11 2.53
C VAL A 129 11.33 4.27 1.53
N LYS A 130 12.01 5.43 1.56
CA LYS A 130 13.21 5.68 0.73
C LYS A 130 14.27 4.57 0.86
N GLY A 131 14.37 3.95 2.06
CA GLY A 131 15.32 2.86 2.29
C GLY A 131 15.22 1.70 1.30
N LEU A 132 14.07 1.51 0.65
CA LEU A 132 13.87 0.52 -0.41
C LEU A 132 14.74 0.79 -1.65
N THR A 133 15.16 2.03 -1.90
CA THR A 133 16.03 2.39 -3.04
C THR A 133 17.53 2.33 -2.71
N MET A 134 17.89 1.91 -1.49
CA MET A 134 19.29 1.76 -1.11
C MET A 134 19.85 0.41 -1.57
N GLU A 135 21.18 0.33 -1.73
CA GLU A 135 21.87 -0.85 -2.24
C GLU A 135 21.48 -2.16 -1.54
N TYR A 136 21.36 -2.13 -0.21
CA TYR A 136 20.96 -3.31 0.59
C TYR A 136 19.52 -3.79 0.39
N ALA A 137 18.70 -3.02 -0.30
CA ALA A 137 17.30 -3.33 -0.61
C ALA A 137 17.02 -3.40 -2.12
N SER A 138 18.04 -3.20 -2.96
CA SER A 138 17.91 -3.12 -4.42
C SER A 138 17.32 -4.39 -5.02
N GLU A 139 17.70 -5.56 -4.53
CA GLU A 139 17.14 -6.84 -4.99
C GLU A 139 15.64 -6.96 -4.71
N HIS A 140 15.20 -6.45 -3.54
CA HIS A 140 13.78 -6.45 -3.19
C HIS A 140 12.98 -5.51 -4.09
N LEU A 141 13.49 -4.29 -4.33
CA LEU A 141 12.87 -3.34 -5.25
C LEU A 141 12.81 -3.89 -6.67
N ALA A 142 13.93 -4.45 -7.16
CA ALA A 142 13.97 -5.06 -8.48
C ALA A 142 12.97 -6.20 -8.63
N ARG A 143 12.84 -7.04 -7.60
CA ARG A 143 11.83 -8.10 -7.58
C ARG A 143 10.41 -7.54 -7.64
N MET A 144 10.10 -6.48 -6.86
CA MET A 144 8.77 -5.84 -6.91
C MET A 144 8.45 -5.33 -8.32
N VAL A 145 9.41 -4.64 -8.96
CA VAL A 145 9.26 -4.15 -10.34
C VAL A 145 9.00 -5.31 -11.29
N ASN A 146 9.84 -6.35 -11.26
CA ASN A 146 9.69 -7.52 -12.12
C ASN A 146 8.36 -8.24 -11.92
N ASP A 147 7.88 -8.34 -10.68
CA ASP A 147 6.62 -9.02 -10.38
C ASP A 147 5.41 -8.18 -10.86
N PHE A 148 5.46 -6.84 -10.85
CA PHE A 148 4.46 -6.00 -11.50
C PHE A 148 4.52 -6.12 -13.02
N GLU A 149 5.71 -6.14 -13.62
CA GLU A 149 5.89 -6.32 -15.06
C GLU A 149 5.40 -7.69 -15.53
N ALA A 150 5.60 -8.74 -14.73
CA ALA A 150 5.05 -10.07 -14.98
C ALA A 150 3.51 -10.11 -15.00
N GLN A 151 2.84 -9.15 -14.35
CA GLN A 151 1.39 -8.95 -14.41
C GLN A 151 0.94 -8.13 -15.63
N GLY A 152 1.88 -7.69 -16.48
CA GLY A 152 1.60 -6.92 -17.69
C GLY A 152 1.64 -5.39 -17.51
N TYR A 153 2.12 -4.89 -16.38
CA TYR A 153 2.32 -3.45 -16.15
C TYR A 153 3.69 -2.98 -16.66
N THR A 154 3.81 -1.70 -16.91
CA THR A 154 5.11 -1.02 -17.01
C THR A 154 5.36 -0.35 -15.69
N ALA A 155 6.40 -0.74 -14.96
CA ALA A 155 6.67 -0.23 -13.63
C ALA A 155 7.85 0.77 -13.63
N VAL A 156 7.61 1.94 -13.05
CA VAL A 156 8.64 2.96 -12.81
C VAL A 156 8.61 3.37 -11.34
N TYR A 157 9.74 3.84 -10.82
CA TYR A 157 9.75 4.34 -9.46
C TYR A 157 10.53 5.65 -9.33
N LYS A 158 10.13 6.46 -8.35
CA LYS A 158 10.79 7.73 -8.03
C LYS A 158 10.70 8.03 -6.54
N VAL A 159 11.78 8.58 -5.99
CA VAL A 159 11.76 9.15 -4.63
C VAL A 159 11.20 10.56 -4.70
N LEU A 160 10.12 10.80 -3.97
CA LEU A 160 9.52 12.12 -3.80
C LEU A 160 9.85 12.65 -2.40
N LYS A 161 10.06 13.96 -2.33
CA LYS A 161 10.29 14.69 -1.07
C LYS A 161 9.07 15.57 -0.79
N GLY A 162 8.45 15.38 0.37
CA GLY A 162 7.20 16.05 0.73
C GLY A 162 7.29 17.57 0.63
N HIS A 163 8.40 18.17 1.09
CA HIS A 163 8.58 19.62 1.06
C HIS A 163 8.72 20.19 -0.37
N GLU A 164 9.12 19.38 -1.35
CA GLU A 164 9.13 19.77 -2.77
C GLU A 164 7.73 19.64 -3.41
N GLN A 165 6.79 19.01 -2.70
CA GLN A 165 5.40 18.80 -3.10
C GLN A 165 4.41 19.69 -2.32
N GLY A 166 4.89 20.74 -1.65
CA GLY A 166 4.05 21.65 -0.88
C GLY A 166 3.68 21.15 0.53
N VAL A 167 4.20 20.02 0.98
CA VAL A 167 3.98 19.51 2.34
C VAL A 167 5.06 20.04 3.28
N PRO A 168 4.74 20.72 4.40
CA PRO A 168 5.73 21.32 5.31
C PRO A 168 6.42 20.28 6.19
N GLN A 169 6.90 19.17 5.58
CA GLN A 169 7.57 18.07 6.24
C GLN A 169 8.72 17.53 5.40
N LYS A 170 9.87 17.31 6.00
CA LYS A 170 11.02 16.60 5.38
C LYS A 170 10.77 15.10 5.39
N ARG A 171 9.84 14.64 4.56
CA ARG A 171 9.49 13.23 4.37
C ARG A 171 9.89 12.79 2.96
N GLU A 172 10.69 11.77 2.87
CA GLU A 172 11.06 11.16 1.59
C GLU A 172 10.43 9.77 1.48
N ARG A 173 9.80 9.50 0.34
CA ARG A 173 9.16 8.20 0.05
C ARG A 173 9.41 7.82 -1.40
N VAL A 174 9.58 6.54 -1.63
CA VAL A 174 9.57 5.97 -2.98
C VAL A 174 8.13 5.66 -3.37
N PHE A 175 7.79 6.04 -4.57
CA PHE A 175 6.55 5.66 -5.23
C PHE A 175 6.90 4.80 -6.43
N ILE A 176 6.26 3.63 -6.53
CA ILE A 176 6.31 2.72 -7.66
C ILE A 176 4.95 2.83 -8.33
N VAL A 177 4.96 3.14 -9.63
CA VAL A 177 3.74 3.35 -10.43
C VAL A 177 3.81 2.52 -11.69
#